data_78c6740a8cbd04bbc2485812edbd8aa6
#
_entry.id   78c6740a8cbd04bbc2485812edbd8aa6
#
_cell.length_a   1.000
_cell.length_b   1.000
_cell.length_c   1.000
_cell.angle_alpha   90.00
_cell.angle_beta   90.00
_cell.angle_gamma   90.00
#
_symmetry.space_group_name_H-M   'P 1'
#
loop_
_entity.id
_entity.type
_entity.pdbx_description
1 polymer ?
#
loop_
_entity_poly.entity_id
_entity_poly.type
_entity_poly.pdbx_seq_one_letter_code
_entity_poly.pdbx_strand_id
1 'polypeptide(L)'
;MKFRLLLTILFSCHLAFSQTTLISADHLFDGNEMHNNWGIVVEENRIVEVGPISKIKTKYDTTITYSGGTIIPGMIEGHSHVLLYPYDQADWNDQVLKESRSLRAIRGSVMAKRNLMAGFTSIRDLGSEGAEYADVAVKQSIEQGITIGPRMLVAGKAIVATGSYGPKGFHPDFEVPLGAEPADGNDLIRVVRDQIGKGADFIKVYADYRWGPNKEAMPTFSIEELKLIVETAKSSGRDVVAHASTNEGMRRATLAGVVSIEHGTDATDEVLKLMKERNVALCPTLAATYSITKYRGWDGQSPEPDEIKAKRASFNKAMKNGVTIVAGGDVGVFPHGENALELTMMSEYGMLNIDVLKSITSVNARVFKLKELGELKTGYLADIVVVDGNPSEDINALKNVKFVMKDGDIYKK
;
A
#
# COMPACT_ATOMS: atom_id res chain seq x y z
N MET A 1 20.55 56.63 43.45
CA MET A 1 21.45 55.86 42.59
C MET A 1 20.74 54.59 42.20
N LYS A 2 20.20 54.50 40.97
CA LYS A 2 19.47 53.33 40.45
C LYS A 2 20.42 52.52 39.56
N PHE A 3 20.88 51.37 40.00
CA PHE A 3 21.67 50.42 39.20
C PHE A 3 20.73 49.71 38.23
N ARG A 4 20.90 49.94 36.92
CA ARG A 4 20.29 49.16 35.82
C ARG A 4 21.20 47.98 35.52
N LEU A 5 20.73 46.77 35.89
CA LEU A 5 21.38 45.52 35.52
C LEU A 5 21.02 45.22 34.06
N LEU A 6 22.01 45.29 33.17
CA LEU A 6 21.86 44.93 31.77
C LEU A 6 22.07 43.41 31.67
N LEU A 7 20.99 42.66 31.46
CA LEU A 7 21.05 41.20 31.24
C LEU A 7 21.34 40.95 29.77
N THR A 8 22.59 40.63 29.47
CA THR A 8 22.99 40.24 28.10
C THR A 8 22.62 38.77 27.91
N ILE A 9 21.52 38.50 27.17
CA ILE A 9 21.13 37.14 26.76
C ILE A 9 22.05 36.76 25.60
N LEU A 10 23.03 35.88 25.82
CA LEU A 10 23.80 35.23 24.79
C LEU A 10 22.89 34.20 24.13
N PHE A 11 22.40 34.51 22.91
CA PHE A 11 21.79 33.53 22.00
C PHE A 11 22.93 32.68 21.46
N SER A 12 23.20 31.52 22.04
CA SER A 12 24.06 30.51 21.43
C SER A 12 23.27 29.87 20.27
N CYS A 13 23.49 30.35 19.06
CA CYS A 13 23.08 29.69 17.85
C CYS A 13 23.83 28.35 17.78
N HIS A 14 23.22 27.26 18.21
CA HIS A 14 23.73 25.94 17.90
C HIS A 14 23.50 25.75 16.39
N LEU A 15 24.54 25.92 15.60
CA LEU A 15 24.61 25.41 14.23
C LEU A 15 24.56 23.89 14.36
N ALA A 16 23.37 23.31 14.27
CA ALA A 16 23.23 21.88 14.06
C ALA A 16 23.79 21.62 12.65
N PHE A 17 25.06 21.16 12.58
CA PHE A 17 25.59 20.62 11.33
C PHE A 17 24.77 19.34 11.03
N SER A 18 24.06 19.37 9.93
CA SER A 18 23.38 18.18 9.41
C SER A 18 24.44 17.10 9.14
N GLN A 19 24.24 15.93 9.76
CA GLN A 19 25.16 14.81 9.60
C GLN A 19 24.90 14.14 8.25
N THR A 20 25.92 14.14 7.38
CA THR A 20 25.86 13.45 6.10
C THR A 20 26.29 11.99 6.23
N THR A 21 25.51 11.08 5.66
CA THR A 21 25.74 9.63 5.76
C THR A 21 25.85 9.00 4.38
N LEU A 22 26.96 8.30 4.12
CA LEU A 22 27.10 7.39 2.99
C LEU A 22 26.51 6.02 3.36
N ILE A 23 25.53 5.56 2.59
CA ILE A 23 25.03 4.19 2.65
C ILE A 23 25.51 3.45 1.41
N SER A 24 26.15 2.29 1.58
CA SER A 24 26.72 1.50 0.50
C SER A 24 26.42 0.01 0.66
N ALA A 25 26.28 -0.68 -0.47
CA ALA A 25 26.13 -2.13 -0.56
C ALA A 25 26.75 -2.63 -1.87
N ASP A 26 26.78 -3.96 -2.06
CA ASP A 26 27.33 -4.55 -3.29
C ASP A 26 26.45 -4.23 -4.50
N HIS A 27 25.11 -4.15 -4.28
CA HIS A 27 24.15 -3.84 -5.30
C HIS A 27 23.25 -2.66 -4.89
N LEU A 28 22.70 -1.97 -5.90
CA LEU A 28 21.71 -0.92 -5.72
C LEU A 28 20.68 -0.99 -6.84
N PHE A 29 19.40 -1.05 -6.47
CA PHE A 29 18.29 -0.85 -7.39
C PHE A 29 17.78 0.58 -7.23
N ASP A 30 17.86 1.38 -8.28
CA ASP A 30 17.52 2.82 -8.20
C ASP A 30 16.01 3.12 -8.34
N GLY A 31 15.20 2.07 -8.56
CA GLY A 31 13.76 2.16 -8.89
C GLY A 31 13.48 1.80 -10.35
N ASN A 32 14.49 1.70 -11.19
CA ASN A 32 14.40 1.38 -12.62
C ASN A 32 15.39 0.30 -13.03
N GLU A 33 16.65 0.41 -12.57
CA GLU A 33 17.76 -0.45 -12.98
C GLU A 33 18.61 -0.88 -11.80
N MET A 34 19.33 -2.01 -11.98
CA MET A 34 20.30 -2.52 -11.01
C MET A 34 21.68 -1.97 -11.32
N HIS A 35 22.41 -1.59 -10.26
CA HIS A 35 23.78 -1.11 -10.32
C HIS A 35 24.67 -1.87 -9.34
N ASN A 36 25.97 -2.01 -9.67
CA ASN A 36 26.96 -2.63 -8.80
C ASN A 36 27.91 -1.57 -8.23
N ASN A 37 28.29 -1.71 -6.95
CA ASN A 37 29.20 -0.81 -6.27
C ASN A 37 28.75 0.67 -6.30
N TRP A 38 27.43 0.90 -6.15
CA TRP A 38 26.86 2.22 -5.99
C TRP A 38 26.54 2.49 -4.52
N GLY A 39 26.56 3.77 -4.16
CA GLY A 39 26.18 4.25 -2.84
C GLY A 39 25.29 5.49 -2.92
N ILE A 40 24.74 5.85 -1.77
CA ILE A 40 23.83 6.98 -1.61
C ILE A 40 24.37 7.85 -0.47
N VAL A 41 24.46 9.14 -0.70
CA VAL A 41 24.73 10.11 0.36
C VAL A 41 23.40 10.77 0.76
N VAL A 42 23.10 10.71 2.05
CA VAL A 42 21.92 11.30 2.66
C VAL A 42 22.34 12.47 3.54
N GLU A 43 21.61 13.56 3.44
CA GLU A 43 21.70 14.71 4.32
C GLU A 43 20.29 15.08 4.76
N GLU A 44 20.05 15.15 6.08
CA GLU A 44 18.72 15.30 6.66
C GLU A 44 17.74 14.25 6.12
N ASN A 45 16.68 14.68 5.46
CA ASN A 45 15.65 13.79 4.88
C ASN A 45 15.80 13.60 3.35
N ARG A 46 16.96 13.97 2.75
CA ARG A 46 17.15 13.99 1.29
C ARG A 46 18.33 13.14 0.84
N ILE A 47 18.15 12.54 -0.31
CA ILE A 47 19.27 11.99 -1.09
C ILE A 47 19.98 13.15 -1.78
N VAL A 48 21.24 13.40 -1.43
CA VAL A 48 22.03 14.49 -2.02
C VAL A 48 22.93 14.02 -3.15
N GLU A 49 23.36 12.77 -3.13
CA GLU A 49 24.12 12.14 -4.24
C GLU A 49 23.84 10.64 -4.29
N VAL A 50 23.76 10.07 -5.50
CA VAL A 50 23.67 8.64 -5.76
C VAL A 50 24.55 8.30 -6.97
N GLY A 51 25.29 7.20 -6.88
CA GLY A 51 26.16 6.79 -7.99
C GLY A 51 27.26 5.81 -7.59
N PRO A 52 28.18 5.50 -8.52
CA PRO A 52 29.34 4.66 -8.22
C PRO A 52 30.12 5.21 -7.02
N ILE A 53 30.40 4.39 -6.01
CA ILE A 53 31.06 4.81 -4.77
C ILE A 53 32.38 5.55 -5.06
N SER A 54 33.13 5.08 -6.05
CA SER A 54 34.41 5.70 -6.46
C SER A 54 34.29 7.09 -7.10
N LYS A 55 33.05 7.52 -7.44
CA LYS A 55 32.78 8.82 -8.07
C LYS A 55 31.99 9.77 -7.17
N ILE A 56 31.60 9.35 -5.97
CA ILE A 56 30.93 10.21 -5.01
C ILE A 56 31.82 11.36 -4.61
N LYS A 57 31.32 12.59 -4.72
CA LYS A 57 32.05 13.83 -4.45
C LYS A 57 31.62 14.52 -3.17
N THR A 58 30.36 14.31 -2.76
CA THR A 58 29.83 14.87 -1.52
C THR A 58 30.61 14.31 -0.34
N LYS A 59 31.10 15.19 0.53
CA LYS A 59 31.74 14.79 1.80
C LYS A 59 30.68 14.21 2.72
N TYR A 60 31.02 13.17 3.44
CA TYR A 60 30.16 12.51 4.40
C TYR A 60 30.87 12.30 5.73
N ASP A 61 30.11 12.36 6.82
CA ASP A 61 30.63 12.25 8.20
C ASP A 61 30.66 10.80 8.66
N THR A 62 29.71 9.99 8.17
CA THR A 62 29.55 8.58 8.55
C THR A 62 29.35 7.69 7.33
N THR A 63 29.68 6.40 7.51
CA THR A 63 29.46 5.37 6.49
C THR A 63 28.74 4.19 7.12
N ILE A 64 27.71 3.69 6.41
CA ILE A 64 27.01 2.46 6.72
C ILE A 64 27.16 1.53 5.51
N THR A 65 27.78 0.37 5.71
CA THR A 65 28.07 -0.57 4.61
C THR A 65 27.43 -1.92 4.88
N TYR A 66 26.76 -2.47 3.86
CA TYR A 66 26.16 -3.79 3.87
C TYR A 66 26.77 -4.67 2.77
N SER A 67 27.80 -5.46 3.12
CA SER A 67 28.38 -6.42 2.19
C SER A 67 27.41 -7.57 1.91
N GLY A 68 27.31 -8.00 0.66
CA GLY A 68 26.35 -9.02 0.21
C GLY A 68 24.90 -8.52 0.09
N GLY A 69 24.66 -7.23 0.35
CA GLY A 69 23.31 -6.64 0.34
C GLY A 69 22.98 -5.85 -0.90
N THR A 70 21.71 -5.50 -1.01
CA THR A 70 21.16 -4.61 -2.04
C THR A 70 20.44 -3.42 -1.41
N ILE A 71 20.80 -2.21 -1.81
CA ILE A 71 20.04 -1.00 -1.49
C ILE A 71 18.88 -0.89 -2.49
N ILE A 72 17.68 -0.63 -1.99
CA ILE A 72 16.48 -0.40 -2.79
C ILE A 72 15.73 0.84 -2.28
N PRO A 73 14.86 1.50 -3.08
CA PRO A 73 13.93 2.48 -2.56
C PRO A 73 13.05 1.87 -1.48
N GLY A 74 12.60 2.66 -0.52
CA GLY A 74 11.55 2.25 0.40
C GLY A 74 10.37 1.64 -0.36
N MET A 75 9.97 0.43 0.01
CA MET A 75 8.87 -0.28 -0.64
C MET A 75 7.53 0.40 -0.32
N ILE A 76 6.58 0.32 -1.26
CA ILE A 76 5.26 0.95 -1.18
C ILE A 76 4.19 -0.14 -1.24
N GLU A 77 3.54 -0.45 -0.12
CA GLU A 77 2.43 -1.41 -0.08
C GLU A 77 1.17 -0.81 -0.72
N GLY A 78 0.70 -1.42 -1.81
CA GLY A 78 -0.42 -0.89 -2.60
C GLY A 78 -1.80 -1.23 -2.05
N HIS A 79 -1.93 -2.24 -1.18
CA HIS A 79 -3.21 -2.68 -0.63
C HIS A 79 -3.04 -3.24 0.78
N SER A 80 -3.36 -2.42 1.78
CA SER A 80 -3.33 -2.83 3.18
C SER A 80 -4.62 -2.47 3.92
N HIS A 81 -4.81 -3.12 5.07
CA HIS A 81 -5.85 -2.87 6.06
C HIS A 81 -5.23 -2.91 7.45
N VAL A 82 -4.59 -1.82 7.90
CA VAL A 82 -3.85 -1.80 9.17
C VAL A 82 -4.74 -2.06 10.40
N LEU A 83 -6.05 -1.90 10.25
CA LEU A 83 -7.03 -2.13 11.31
C LEU A 83 -7.57 -3.56 11.34
N LEU A 84 -7.13 -4.41 10.40
CA LEU A 84 -7.38 -5.85 10.39
C LEU A 84 -6.14 -6.64 10.85
N TYR A 85 -6.36 -7.88 11.22
CA TYR A 85 -5.33 -8.87 11.49
C TYR A 85 -5.74 -10.23 10.94
N PRO A 86 -4.83 -11.22 10.84
CA PRO A 86 -5.06 -12.44 10.06
C PRO A 86 -6.36 -13.16 10.36
N TYR A 87 -7.06 -13.61 9.31
CA TYR A 87 -8.38 -14.23 9.43
C TYR A 87 -8.36 -15.65 10.01
N ASP A 88 -7.18 -16.28 10.20
CA ASP A 88 -7.01 -17.50 10.99
C ASP A 88 -7.01 -17.24 12.50
N GLN A 89 -6.80 -15.98 12.94
CA GLN A 89 -6.84 -15.58 14.35
C GLN A 89 -8.22 -15.10 14.79
N ALA A 90 -8.92 -14.38 13.92
CA ALA A 90 -10.32 -14.01 14.08
C ALA A 90 -10.93 -13.70 12.70
N ASP A 91 -12.11 -14.22 12.44
CA ASP A 91 -12.78 -13.91 11.19
C ASP A 91 -13.18 -12.43 11.09
N TRP A 92 -13.51 -11.99 9.88
CA TRP A 92 -13.84 -10.59 9.61
C TRP A 92 -15.08 -10.10 10.40
N ASN A 93 -16.12 -10.95 10.54
CA ASN A 93 -17.32 -10.61 11.32
C ASN A 93 -16.94 -10.33 12.78
N ASP A 94 -16.06 -11.15 13.37
CA ASP A 94 -15.63 -10.99 14.75
C ASP A 94 -14.87 -9.68 14.96
N GLN A 95 -13.97 -9.34 14.04
CA GLN A 95 -13.22 -8.09 14.09
C GLN A 95 -14.13 -6.86 13.94
N VAL A 96 -15.15 -6.92 13.08
CA VAL A 96 -16.08 -5.80 12.85
C VAL A 96 -17.08 -5.64 14.00
N LEU A 97 -17.61 -6.76 14.52
CA LEU A 97 -18.75 -6.75 15.45
C LEU A 97 -18.36 -6.81 16.93
N LYS A 98 -17.21 -7.39 17.26
CA LYS A 98 -16.84 -7.67 18.66
C LYS A 98 -15.74 -6.77 19.20
N GLU A 99 -14.98 -6.08 18.33
CA GLU A 99 -13.87 -5.27 18.75
C GLU A 99 -14.18 -3.77 18.75
N SER A 100 -13.76 -3.07 19.80
CA SER A 100 -13.92 -1.63 19.87
C SER A 100 -13.00 -0.91 18.87
N ARG A 101 -13.44 0.24 18.35
CA ARG A 101 -12.64 1.09 17.45
C ARG A 101 -11.31 1.51 18.08
N SER A 102 -11.31 1.80 19.40
CA SER A 102 -10.09 2.16 20.14
C SER A 102 -9.07 1.02 20.17
N LEU A 103 -9.52 -0.22 20.42
CA LEU A 103 -8.63 -1.40 20.38
C LEU A 103 -8.04 -1.58 18.98
N ARG A 104 -8.88 -1.46 17.93
CA ARG A 104 -8.44 -1.60 16.56
C ARG A 104 -7.46 -0.48 16.14
N ALA A 105 -7.65 0.76 16.59
CA ALA A 105 -6.70 1.86 16.35
C ALA A 105 -5.34 1.60 17.01
N ILE A 106 -5.32 1.14 18.29
CA ILE A 106 -4.09 0.79 18.99
C ILE A 106 -3.37 -0.37 18.27
N ARG A 107 -4.10 -1.42 17.89
CA ARG A 107 -3.55 -2.52 17.10
C ARG A 107 -3.03 -2.02 15.75
N GLY A 108 -3.77 -1.14 15.07
CA GLY A 108 -3.40 -0.57 13.77
C GLY A 108 -2.04 0.15 13.82
N SER A 109 -1.74 0.87 14.89
CA SER A 109 -0.42 1.50 15.04
C SER A 109 0.72 0.48 15.18
N VAL A 110 0.47 -0.65 15.85
CA VAL A 110 1.44 -1.76 15.94
C VAL A 110 1.62 -2.44 14.58
N MET A 111 0.54 -2.66 13.83
CA MET A 111 0.57 -3.24 12.49
C MET A 111 1.27 -2.33 11.48
N ALA A 112 1.01 -1.02 11.53
CA ALA A 112 1.73 -0.04 10.73
C ALA A 112 3.26 -0.09 10.99
N LYS A 113 3.68 -0.17 12.25
CA LYS A 113 5.09 -0.34 12.61
C LYS A 113 5.69 -1.63 12.03
N ARG A 114 4.96 -2.75 12.05
CA ARG A 114 5.43 -4.02 11.47
C ARG A 114 5.71 -3.87 9.97
N ASN A 115 4.83 -3.19 9.23
CA ASN A 115 5.03 -2.92 7.81
C ASN A 115 6.30 -2.09 7.58
N LEU A 116 6.53 -1.03 8.36
CA LEU A 116 7.75 -0.22 8.27
C LEU A 116 9.02 -1.06 8.51
N MET A 117 9.01 -1.91 9.58
CA MET A 117 10.16 -2.75 9.91
C MET A 117 10.43 -3.86 8.88
N ALA A 118 9.44 -4.18 8.04
CA ALA A 118 9.58 -5.05 6.87
C ALA A 118 10.03 -4.29 5.60
N GLY A 119 10.37 -3.00 5.71
CA GLY A 119 10.88 -2.19 4.60
C GLY A 119 9.83 -1.45 3.79
N PHE A 120 8.56 -1.49 4.19
CA PHE A 120 7.48 -0.74 3.54
C PHE A 120 7.37 0.65 4.16
N THR A 121 8.05 1.63 3.56
CA THR A 121 8.10 3.01 4.07
C THR A 121 6.85 3.82 3.75
N SER A 122 6.06 3.35 2.79
CA SER A 122 4.73 3.90 2.46
C SER A 122 3.71 2.78 2.28
N ILE A 123 2.45 3.03 2.68
CA ILE A 123 1.34 2.09 2.49
C ILE A 123 0.08 2.83 2.04
N ARG A 124 -0.76 2.13 1.29
CA ARG A 124 -2.11 2.56 0.95
C ARG A 124 -3.10 1.68 1.71
N ASP A 125 -3.84 2.26 2.67
CA ASP A 125 -4.86 1.59 3.47
C ASP A 125 -6.23 1.74 2.78
N LEU A 126 -6.81 0.61 2.35
CA LEU A 126 -7.95 0.59 1.46
C LEU A 126 -9.30 0.43 2.16
N GLY A 127 -9.34 0.70 3.45
CA GLY A 127 -10.58 0.75 4.19
C GLY A 127 -10.43 0.35 5.65
N SER A 128 -11.16 1.06 6.49
CA SER A 128 -11.11 0.88 7.94
C SER A 128 -11.88 -0.37 8.42
N GLU A 129 -12.62 -1.02 7.53
CA GLU A 129 -13.35 -2.27 7.79
C GLU A 129 -14.18 -2.21 9.10
N GLY A 130 -15.03 -1.18 9.22
CA GLY A 130 -15.91 -0.97 10.37
C GLY A 130 -15.32 -0.19 11.55
N ALA A 131 -14.07 0.24 11.47
CA ALA A 131 -13.46 1.07 12.51
C ALA A 131 -13.61 2.58 12.23
N GLU A 132 -14.59 2.98 11.42
CA GLU A 132 -14.88 4.37 11.02
C GLU A 132 -13.66 5.04 10.36
N TYR A 133 -13.09 6.07 10.99
CA TYR A 133 -11.90 6.81 10.53
C TYR A 133 -10.69 6.56 11.43
N ALA A 134 -10.59 5.37 12.02
CA ALA A 134 -9.44 5.02 12.87
C ALA A 134 -8.13 4.91 12.06
N ASP A 135 -8.16 4.60 10.76
CA ASP A 135 -7.03 4.65 9.84
C ASP A 135 -6.48 6.07 9.70
N VAL A 136 -7.35 7.09 9.59
CA VAL A 136 -6.97 8.51 9.60
C VAL A 136 -6.28 8.86 10.93
N ALA A 137 -6.78 8.36 12.07
CA ALA A 137 -6.15 8.60 13.37
C ALA A 137 -4.77 7.93 13.48
N VAL A 138 -4.59 6.72 12.97
CA VAL A 138 -3.29 6.03 12.90
C VAL A 138 -2.32 6.84 12.03
N LYS A 139 -2.73 7.28 10.83
CA LYS A 139 -1.94 8.16 9.97
C LYS A 139 -1.48 9.41 10.71
N GLN A 140 -2.41 10.15 11.32
CA GLN A 140 -2.10 11.37 12.06
C GLN A 140 -1.15 11.12 13.24
N SER A 141 -1.29 10.00 13.94
CA SER A 141 -0.39 9.65 15.04
C SER A 141 1.05 9.42 14.58
N ILE A 142 1.24 8.88 13.38
CA ILE A 142 2.56 8.71 12.77
C ILE A 142 3.12 10.06 12.31
N GLU A 143 2.30 10.89 11.65
CA GLU A 143 2.70 12.23 11.17
C GLU A 143 3.10 13.17 12.33
N GLN A 144 2.46 13.03 13.49
CA GLN A 144 2.77 13.78 14.70
C GLN A 144 3.91 13.17 15.55
N GLY A 145 4.50 12.05 15.11
CA GLY A 145 5.55 11.37 15.86
C GLY A 145 5.10 10.68 17.16
N ILE A 146 3.78 10.51 17.36
CA ILE A 146 3.22 9.81 18.54
C ILE A 146 3.49 8.31 18.43
N THR A 147 3.37 7.75 17.22
CA THR A 147 3.66 6.35 16.93
C THR A 147 4.61 6.23 15.74
N ILE A 148 5.29 5.08 15.64
CA ILE A 148 6.20 4.76 14.56
C ILE A 148 5.43 3.98 13.48
N GLY A 149 5.56 4.40 12.23
CA GLY A 149 4.93 3.71 11.09
C GLY A 149 5.36 4.28 9.74
N PRO A 150 4.88 3.68 8.65
CA PRO A 150 5.10 4.16 7.29
C PRO A 150 4.31 5.45 7.02
N ARG A 151 4.61 6.12 5.92
CA ARG A 151 3.74 7.14 5.34
C ARG A 151 2.45 6.46 4.87
N MET A 152 1.29 6.97 5.28
CA MET A 152 0.00 6.35 4.96
C MET A 152 -0.82 7.21 4.01
N LEU A 153 -1.40 6.57 2.98
CA LEU A 153 -2.56 7.03 2.26
C LEU A 153 -3.77 6.23 2.75
N VAL A 154 -4.84 6.88 3.14
CA VAL A 154 -5.99 6.23 3.79
C VAL A 154 -7.31 6.53 3.07
N ALA A 155 -8.19 5.53 3.00
CA ALA A 155 -9.50 5.65 2.39
C ALA A 155 -10.63 6.00 3.39
N GLY A 156 -10.43 5.78 4.68
CA GLY A 156 -11.53 5.79 5.63
C GLY A 156 -12.46 4.60 5.42
N LYS A 157 -13.75 4.84 5.25
CA LYS A 157 -14.73 3.78 4.97
C LYS A 157 -14.84 3.51 3.47
N ALA A 158 -14.83 2.24 3.07
CA ALA A 158 -15.16 1.89 1.70
C ALA A 158 -16.64 2.22 1.40
N ILE A 159 -16.96 2.67 0.18
CA ILE A 159 -18.33 2.91 -0.27
C ILE A 159 -18.88 1.64 -0.91
N VAL A 160 -20.07 1.23 -0.50
CA VAL A 160 -20.77 0.04 -0.98
C VAL A 160 -22.21 0.38 -1.37
N ALA A 161 -22.78 -0.31 -2.35
CA ALA A 161 -24.21 -0.18 -2.65
C ALA A 161 -25.03 -0.78 -1.50
N THR A 162 -26.17 -0.16 -1.20
CA THR A 162 -27.06 -0.60 -0.12
C THR A 162 -27.41 -2.09 -0.26
N GLY A 163 -27.23 -2.85 0.82
CA GLY A 163 -27.53 -4.27 0.89
C GLY A 163 -26.49 -5.22 0.28
N SER A 164 -25.45 -4.71 -0.41
CA SER A 164 -24.48 -5.55 -1.08
C SER A 164 -23.39 -6.11 -0.15
N TYR A 165 -23.07 -5.42 0.94
CA TYR A 165 -21.90 -5.69 1.80
C TYR A 165 -22.28 -5.69 3.28
N GLY A 166 -21.53 -6.42 4.10
CA GLY A 166 -21.64 -6.44 5.56
C GLY A 166 -21.53 -7.84 6.14
N PRO A 167 -21.53 -7.95 7.48
CA PRO A 167 -21.52 -9.22 8.18
C PRO A 167 -22.67 -10.12 7.77
N LYS A 168 -22.41 -11.41 7.62
CA LYS A 168 -23.39 -12.43 7.18
C LYS A 168 -23.79 -13.33 8.34
N GLY A 169 -24.93 -14.01 8.17
CA GLY A 169 -25.39 -15.02 9.14
C GLY A 169 -26.33 -14.49 10.23
N PHE A 170 -26.81 -13.27 10.11
CA PHE A 170 -27.76 -12.65 11.02
C PHE A 170 -29.17 -12.65 10.44
N HIS A 171 -30.18 -12.65 11.33
CA HIS A 171 -31.58 -12.45 10.94
C HIS A 171 -31.78 -11.05 10.34
N PRO A 172 -32.54 -10.88 9.26
CA PRO A 172 -32.75 -9.58 8.61
C PRO A 172 -33.22 -8.44 9.51
N ASP A 173 -33.89 -8.73 10.60
CA ASP A 173 -34.38 -7.73 11.57
C ASP A 173 -33.25 -7.19 12.49
N PHE A 174 -32.04 -7.77 12.43
CA PHE A 174 -30.90 -7.27 13.18
C PHE A 174 -30.14 -6.22 12.36
N GLU A 175 -30.10 -5.00 12.88
CA GLU A 175 -29.20 -3.97 12.37
C GLU A 175 -27.79 -4.20 12.92
N VAL A 176 -26.86 -4.59 12.06
CA VAL A 176 -25.46 -4.80 12.40
C VAL A 176 -24.56 -3.76 11.70
N PRO A 177 -23.41 -3.36 12.31
CA PRO A 177 -22.42 -2.55 11.62
C PRO A 177 -21.98 -3.21 10.33
N LEU A 178 -21.95 -2.45 9.21
CA LEU A 178 -21.69 -3.03 7.89
C LEU A 178 -20.21 -3.20 7.58
N GLY A 179 -19.32 -2.53 8.30
CA GLY A 179 -17.89 -2.51 7.96
C GLY A 179 -17.53 -1.52 6.85
N ALA A 180 -18.52 -0.90 6.21
CA ALA A 180 -18.38 0.03 5.09
C ALA A 180 -19.50 1.09 5.15
N GLU A 181 -19.47 2.09 4.26
CA GLU A 181 -20.49 3.14 4.15
C GLU A 181 -21.44 2.80 2.98
N PRO A 182 -22.72 2.45 3.24
CA PRO A 182 -23.70 2.26 2.17
C PRO A 182 -24.15 3.61 1.59
N ALA A 183 -24.19 3.71 0.27
CA ALA A 183 -24.73 4.88 -0.43
C ALA A 183 -25.13 4.53 -1.87
N ASP A 184 -26.17 5.18 -2.37
CA ASP A 184 -26.72 4.97 -3.71
C ASP A 184 -27.08 6.30 -4.37
N GLY A 185 -27.07 6.34 -5.70
CA GLY A 185 -27.53 7.49 -6.49
C GLY A 185 -26.89 8.81 -6.04
N ASN A 186 -27.72 9.83 -5.83
CA ASN A 186 -27.23 11.17 -5.48
C ASN A 186 -26.62 11.28 -4.07
N ASP A 187 -26.90 10.34 -3.16
CA ASP A 187 -26.27 10.33 -1.83
C ASP A 187 -24.77 10.05 -1.89
N LEU A 188 -24.29 9.41 -2.95
CA LEU A 188 -22.88 9.20 -3.23
C LEU A 188 -22.07 10.49 -3.19
N ILE A 189 -22.63 11.62 -3.66
CA ILE A 189 -21.98 12.94 -3.61
C ILE A 189 -21.70 13.36 -2.17
N ARG A 190 -22.71 13.22 -1.30
CA ARG A 190 -22.58 13.55 0.12
C ARG A 190 -21.53 12.69 0.80
N VAL A 191 -21.59 11.37 0.57
CA VAL A 191 -20.69 10.39 1.20
C VAL A 191 -19.25 10.62 0.78
N VAL A 192 -18.97 10.80 -0.51
CA VAL A 192 -17.63 11.10 -1.02
C VAL A 192 -17.07 12.37 -0.38
N ARG A 193 -17.87 13.45 -0.33
CA ARG A 193 -17.45 14.71 0.28
C ARG A 193 -17.21 14.60 1.79
N ASP A 194 -18.06 13.85 2.48
CA ASP A 194 -17.93 13.59 3.92
C ASP A 194 -16.63 12.84 4.24
N GLN A 195 -16.34 11.77 3.50
CA GLN A 195 -15.09 11.01 3.68
C GLN A 195 -13.85 11.86 3.43
N ILE A 196 -13.86 12.67 2.36
CA ILE A 196 -12.78 13.62 2.07
C ILE A 196 -12.63 14.64 3.21
N GLY A 197 -13.75 15.19 3.70
CA GLY A 197 -13.76 16.13 4.82
C GLY A 197 -13.24 15.52 6.13
N LYS A 198 -13.34 14.21 6.29
CA LYS A 198 -12.83 13.46 7.45
C LYS A 198 -11.39 12.96 7.28
N GLY A 199 -10.73 13.28 6.17
CA GLY A 199 -9.30 13.02 5.98
C GLY A 199 -8.94 11.88 5.05
N ALA A 200 -9.89 11.35 4.26
CA ALA A 200 -9.57 10.38 3.22
C ALA A 200 -8.68 10.99 2.14
N ASP A 201 -7.58 10.33 1.80
CA ASP A 201 -6.65 10.73 0.74
C ASP A 201 -7.14 10.30 -0.65
N PHE A 202 -7.94 9.26 -0.71
CA PHE A 202 -8.59 8.71 -1.90
C PHE A 202 -9.89 8.01 -1.50
N ILE A 203 -10.71 7.62 -2.48
CA ILE A 203 -11.98 6.94 -2.24
C ILE A 203 -11.87 5.48 -2.66
N LYS A 204 -12.31 4.56 -1.81
CA LYS A 204 -12.45 3.13 -2.09
C LYS A 204 -13.92 2.80 -2.34
N VAL A 205 -14.20 2.08 -3.44
CA VAL A 205 -15.54 1.55 -3.75
C VAL A 205 -15.49 0.04 -3.96
N TYR A 206 -16.62 -0.63 -3.74
CA TYR A 206 -16.83 -2.01 -4.14
C TYR A 206 -17.71 -2.03 -5.39
N ALA A 207 -17.09 -2.17 -6.58
CA ALA A 207 -17.80 -2.18 -7.86
C ALA A 207 -18.55 -3.49 -8.12
N ASP A 208 -18.18 -4.55 -7.41
CA ASP A 208 -18.91 -5.81 -7.33
C ASP A 208 -18.78 -6.46 -5.96
N TYR A 209 -19.69 -7.36 -5.65
CA TYR A 209 -19.62 -8.18 -4.43
C TYR A 209 -20.51 -9.41 -4.55
N ARG A 210 -20.45 -10.33 -3.56
CA ARG A 210 -21.23 -11.57 -3.47
C ARG A 210 -22.67 -11.33 -3.03
N TRP A 211 -23.47 -10.69 -3.87
CA TRP A 211 -24.86 -10.32 -3.61
C TRP A 211 -25.87 -10.84 -4.64
N GLY A 212 -25.43 -11.62 -5.64
CA GLY A 212 -26.31 -12.33 -6.55
C GLY A 212 -27.22 -13.35 -5.84
N PRO A 213 -28.29 -13.83 -6.50
CA PRO A 213 -29.29 -14.72 -5.90
C PRO A 213 -28.70 -15.98 -5.25
N ASN A 214 -27.62 -16.52 -5.81
CA ASN A 214 -26.90 -17.67 -5.30
C ASN A 214 -25.58 -17.30 -4.59
N LYS A 215 -25.43 -16.03 -4.14
CA LYS A 215 -24.22 -15.46 -3.54
C LYS A 215 -23.02 -15.39 -4.50
N GLU A 216 -23.24 -15.48 -5.81
CA GLU A 216 -22.23 -15.19 -6.80
C GLU A 216 -21.86 -13.70 -6.81
N ALA A 217 -20.63 -13.39 -7.19
CA ALA A 217 -20.19 -12.01 -7.33
C ALA A 217 -20.87 -11.36 -8.54
N MET A 218 -21.48 -10.21 -8.31
CA MET A 218 -22.16 -9.41 -9.35
C MET A 218 -21.88 -7.92 -9.14
N PRO A 219 -21.95 -7.10 -10.23
CA PRO A 219 -21.80 -5.64 -10.11
C PRO A 219 -22.79 -5.03 -9.14
N THR A 220 -22.33 -4.13 -8.30
CA THR A 220 -23.12 -3.46 -7.26
C THR A 220 -23.60 -2.09 -7.70
N PHE A 221 -22.82 -1.38 -8.49
CA PHE A 221 -23.11 -0.04 -9.00
C PHE A 221 -23.29 -0.03 -10.53
N SER A 222 -24.10 0.90 -10.99
CA SER A 222 -24.15 1.27 -12.42
C SER A 222 -22.88 2.04 -12.82
N ILE A 223 -22.67 2.21 -14.13
CA ILE A 223 -21.55 3.04 -14.64
C ILE A 223 -21.75 4.50 -14.22
N GLU A 224 -22.99 4.97 -14.24
CA GLU A 224 -23.38 6.34 -13.88
C GLU A 224 -23.06 6.65 -12.42
N GLU A 225 -23.37 5.74 -11.50
CA GLU A 225 -23.05 5.88 -10.08
C GLU A 225 -21.54 5.89 -9.84
N LEU A 226 -20.79 4.99 -10.47
CA LEU A 226 -19.32 4.97 -10.38
C LEU A 226 -18.69 6.26 -10.95
N LYS A 227 -19.22 6.79 -12.08
CA LYS A 227 -18.80 8.08 -12.62
C LYS A 227 -19.07 9.22 -11.66
N LEU A 228 -20.24 9.22 -11.03
CA LEU A 228 -20.61 10.24 -10.04
C LEU A 228 -19.62 10.28 -8.86
N ILE A 229 -19.22 9.10 -8.35
CA ILE A 229 -18.18 8.98 -7.32
C ILE A 229 -16.85 9.55 -7.83
N VAL A 230 -16.41 9.13 -9.03
CA VAL A 230 -15.14 9.55 -9.63
C VAL A 230 -15.10 11.06 -9.86
N GLU A 231 -16.12 11.65 -10.45
CA GLU A 231 -16.22 13.08 -10.72
C GLU A 231 -16.24 13.90 -9.43
N THR A 232 -17.00 13.42 -8.42
CA THR A 232 -17.05 14.07 -7.12
C THR A 232 -15.68 14.07 -6.43
N ALA A 233 -14.98 12.95 -6.41
CA ALA A 233 -13.65 12.83 -5.83
C ALA A 233 -12.62 13.70 -6.59
N LYS A 234 -12.64 13.69 -7.92
CA LYS A 234 -11.78 14.52 -8.77
C LYS A 234 -11.93 16.01 -8.53
N SER A 235 -13.13 16.48 -8.15
CA SER A 235 -13.35 17.92 -7.85
C SER A 235 -12.52 18.40 -6.67
N SER A 236 -11.98 17.51 -5.85
CA SER A 236 -11.06 17.78 -4.74
C SER A 236 -9.64 17.23 -4.97
N GLY A 237 -9.34 16.75 -6.19
CA GLY A 237 -8.05 16.18 -6.56
C GLY A 237 -7.80 14.77 -6.02
N ARG A 238 -8.84 14.04 -5.56
CA ARG A 238 -8.73 12.67 -5.06
C ARG A 238 -9.04 11.65 -6.15
N ASP A 239 -8.31 10.53 -6.08
CA ASP A 239 -8.54 9.38 -6.94
C ASP A 239 -9.58 8.43 -6.34
N VAL A 240 -10.13 7.56 -7.19
CA VAL A 240 -11.02 6.47 -6.78
C VAL A 240 -10.39 5.15 -7.18
N VAL A 241 -10.47 4.16 -6.29
CA VAL A 241 -10.01 2.79 -6.50
C VAL A 241 -11.15 1.81 -6.27
N ALA A 242 -11.17 0.69 -6.99
CA ALA A 242 -12.32 -0.21 -6.97
C ALA A 242 -11.93 -1.66 -6.65
N HIS A 243 -12.55 -2.24 -5.61
CA HIS A 243 -12.68 -3.68 -5.53
C HIS A 243 -13.51 -4.15 -6.72
N ALA A 244 -12.95 -5.02 -7.55
CA ALA A 244 -13.69 -5.68 -8.62
C ALA A 244 -13.06 -7.03 -8.96
N SER A 245 -13.86 -8.08 -8.87
CA SER A 245 -13.46 -9.46 -9.16
C SER A 245 -14.11 -9.99 -10.43
N THR A 246 -15.29 -9.45 -10.81
CA THR A 246 -16.02 -9.87 -11.99
C THR A 246 -15.62 -9.06 -13.21
N ASN A 247 -15.73 -9.68 -14.38
CA ASN A 247 -15.46 -8.99 -15.66
C ASN A 247 -16.29 -7.71 -15.82
N GLU A 248 -17.59 -7.77 -15.49
CA GLU A 248 -18.49 -6.61 -15.65
C GLU A 248 -18.21 -5.52 -14.58
N GLY A 249 -17.89 -5.89 -13.32
CA GLY A 249 -17.48 -4.95 -12.29
C GLY A 249 -16.23 -4.18 -12.71
N MET A 250 -15.20 -4.88 -13.18
CA MET A 250 -13.98 -4.29 -13.71
C MET A 250 -14.25 -3.37 -14.91
N ARG A 251 -15.10 -3.81 -15.85
CA ARG A 251 -15.47 -3.01 -17.03
C ARG A 251 -16.14 -1.69 -16.63
N ARG A 252 -17.11 -1.75 -15.73
CA ARG A 252 -17.84 -0.56 -15.25
C ARG A 252 -16.90 0.41 -14.52
N ALA A 253 -16.09 -0.09 -13.59
CA ALA A 253 -15.13 0.72 -12.85
C ALA A 253 -14.10 1.37 -13.77
N THR A 254 -13.58 0.63 -14.76
CA THR A 254 -12.64 1.14 -15.77
C THR A 254 -13.27 2.27 -16.59
N LEU A 255 -14.51 2.08 -17.08
CA LEU A 255 -15.25 3.09 -17.85
C LEU A 255 -15.59 4.34 -17.02
N ALA A 256 -15.79 4.16 -15.71
CA ALA A 256 -16.02 5.27 -14.79
C ALA A 256 -14.76 6.11 -14.53
N GLY A 257 -13.56 5.55 -14.74
CA GLY A 257 -12.29 6.26 -14.62
C GLY A 257 -11.63 6.14 -13.25
N VAL A 258 -11.75 4.97 -12.60
CA VAL A 258 -10.94 4.63 -11.41
C VAL A 258 -9.47 4.52 -11.79
N VAL A 259 -8.56 4.68 -10.82
CA VAL A 259 -7.11 4.61 -11.09
C VAL A 259 -6.55 3.20 -10.95
N SER A 260 -7.18 2.36 -10.12
CA SER A 260 -6.80 0.95 -9.98
C SER A 260 -8.01 0.06 -9.71
N ILE A 261 -7.89 -1.16 -10.20
CA ILE A 261 -8.73 -2.30 -9.85
C ILE A 261 -7.97 -3.14 -8.84
N GLU A 262 -8.64 -3.49 -7.76
CA GLU A 262 -8.13 -4.35 -6.72
C GLU A 262 -8.69 -5.77 -6.94
N HIS A 263 -7.84 -6.79 -6.83
CA HIS A 263 -8.10 -8.24 -7.03
C HIS A 263 -8.16 -8.68 -8.50
N GLY A 264 -9.11 -8.25 -9.30
CA GLY A 264 -9.18 -8.49 -10.75
C GLY A 264 -9.17 -9.97 -11.17
N THR A 265 -10.04 -10.83 -10.57
CA THR A 265 -9.93 -12.29 -10.71
C THR A 265 -10.43 -12.82 -12.06
N ASP A 266 -11.59 -12.36 -12.57
CA ASP A 266 -12.25 -12.94 -13.74
C ASP A 266 -12.14 -12.05 -15.00
N ALA A 267 -11.02 -11.35 -15.16
CA ALA A 267 -10.81 -10.45 -16.28
C ALA A 267 -10.76 -11.18 -17.64
N THR A 268 -11.51 -10.67 -18.62
CA THR A 268 -11.34 -11.05 -20.03
C THR A 268 -10.25 -10.21 -20.70
N ASP A 269 -9.73 -10.70 -21.84
CA ASP A 269 -8.74 -9.92 -22.61
C ASP A 269 -9.30 -8.57 -23.07
N GLU A 270 -10.61 -8.48 -23.35
CA GLU A 270 -11.29 -7.24 -23.72
C GLU A 270 -11.23 -6.20 -22.60
N VAL A 271 -11.58 -6.61 -21.37
CA VAL A 271 -11.54 -5.70 -20.21
C VAL A 271 -10.11 -5.32 -19.85
N LEU A 272 -9.15 -6.24 -19.96
CA LEU A 272 -7.74 -5.93 -19.72
C LEU A 272 -7.17 -4.95 -20.75
N LYS A 273 -7.54 -5.07 -22.02
CA LYS A 273 -7.19 -4.09 -23.06
C LYS A 273 -7.80 -2.71 -22.74
N LEU A 274 -9.07 -2.69 -22.33
CA LEU A 274 -9.73 -1.46 -21.90
C LEU A 274 -9.03 -0.81 -20.69
N MET A 275 -8.62 -1.60 -19.70
CA MET A 275 -7.82 -1.11 -18.54
C MET A 275 -6.51 -0.47 -19.02
N LYS A 276 -5.78 -1.15 -19.92
CA LYS A 276 -4.54 -0.61 -20.50
C LYS A 276 -4.78 0.71 -21.25
N GLU A 277 -5.78 0.77 -22.13
CA GLU A 277 -6.14 1.97 -22.90
C GLU A 277 -6.53 3.15 -22.02
N ARG A 278 -7.16 2.88 -20.87
CA ARG A 278 -7.59 3.88 -19.90
C ARG A 278 -6.56 4.16 -18.80
N ASN A 279 -5.38 3.52 -18.85
CA ASN A 279 -4.34 3.61 -17.84
C ASN A 279 -4.82 3.24 -16.42
N VAL A 280 -5.72 2.26 -16.32
CA VAL A 280 -6.18 1.71 -15.04
C VAL A 280 -5.25 0.57 -14.64
N ALA A 281 -4.64 0.67 -13.46
CA ALA A 281 -3.73 -0.34 -12.94
C ALA A 281 -4.47 -1.53 -12.33
N LEU A 282 -3.80 -2.67 -12.22
CA LEU A 282 -4.26 -3.83 -11.46
C LEU A 282 -3.38 -4.03 -10.23
N CYS A 283 -4.01 -4.10 -9.06
CA CYS A 283 -3.41 -4.59 -7.82
C CYS A 283 -3.89 -6.03 -7.58
N PRO A 284 -3.08 -7.06 -7.85
CA PRO A 284 -3.60 -8.42 -7.98
C PRO A 284 -3.92 -9.10 -6.64
N THR A 285 -3.30 -8.71 -5.53
CA THR A 285 -3.53 -9.28 -4.18
C THR A 285 -3.47 -10.81 -4.15
N LEU A 286 -2.40 -11.36 -4.69
CA LEU A 286 -2.17 -12.81 -4.78
C LEU A 286 -2.08 -13.44 -3.39
N ALA A 287 -1.37 -12.75 -2.49
CA ALA A 287 -1.12 -13.18 -1.12
C ALA A 287 -2.41 -13.37 -0.31
N ALA A 288 -3.42 -12.50 -0.49
CA ALA A 288 -4.71 -12.63 0.20
C ALA A 288 -5.44 -13.91 -0.24
N THR A 289 -5.53 -14.17 -1.57
CA THR A 289 -6.16 -15.40 -2.07
C THR A 289 -5.44 -16.63 -1.56
N TYR A 290 -4.11 -16.65 -1.59
CA TYR A 290 -3.28 -17.73 -1.08
C TYR A 290 -3.55 -17.99 0.41
N SER A 291 -3.50 -16.94 1.23
CA SER A 291 -3.67 -17.03 2.68
C SER A 291 -5.07 -17.50 3.07
N ILE A 292 -6.13 -16.94 2.47
CA ILE A 292 -7.52 -17.35 2.70
C ILE A 292 -7.70 -18.84 2.35
N THR A 293 -7.12 -19.30 1.24
CA THR A 293 -7.22 -20.70 0.82
C THR A 293 -6.51 -21.63 1.82
N LYS A 294 -5.36 -21.21 2.34
CA LYS A 294 -4.67 -21.92 3.43
C LYS A 294 -5.50 -21.97 4.72
N TYR A 295 -6.10 -20.88 5.12
CA TYR A 295 -6.96 -20.83 6.32
C TYR A 295 -8.21 -21.72 6.19
N ARG A 296 -8.62 -22.03 4.94
CA ARG A 296 -9.69 -22.99 4.64
C ARG A 296 -9.22 -24.45 4.60
N GLY A 297 -7.95 -24.71 4.91
CA GLY A 297 -7.39 -26.06 5.08
C GLY A 297 -6.50 -26.55 3.94
N TRP A 298 -6.17 -25.75 2.94
CA TRP A 298 -5.15 -26.12 1.96
C TRP A 298 -3.76 -26.02 2.57
N ASP A 299 -2.93 -27.05 2.39
CA ASP A 299 -1.58 -27.14 2.96
C ASP A 299 -0.52 -26.26 2.24
N GLY A 300 -0.88 -25.65 1.11
CA GLY A 300 0.04 -24.88 0.27
C GLY A 300 0.82 -25.73 -0.73
N GLN A 301 0.43 -26.98 -0.93
CA GLN A 301 1.06 -27.94 -1.85
C GLN A 301 0.08 -28.41 -2.95
N SER A 302 0.33 -29.54 -3.55
CA SER A 302 -0.52 -30.13 -4.59
C SER A 302 -1.60 -31.06 -3.99
N PRO A 303 -2.78 -31.17 -4.64
CA PRO A 303 -3.18 -30.39 -5.81
C PRO A 303 -3.56 -28.96 -5.46
N GLU A 304 -3.17 -28.02 -6.33
CA GLU A 304 -3.50 -26.61 -6.19
C GLU A 304 -5.00 -26.37 -6.37
N PRO A 305 -5.68 -25.66 -5.45
CA PRO A 305 -7.12 -25.33 -5.57
C PRO A 305 -7.43 -24.49 -6.80
N ASP A 306 -8.67 -24.58 -7.28
CA ASP A 306 -9.09 -23.88 -8.49
C ASP A 306 -9.05 -22.35 -8.33
N GLU A 307 -9.28 -21.81 -7.13
CA GLU A 307 -9.15 -20.39 -6.82
C GLU A 307 -7.72 -19.88 -7.05
N ILE A 308 -6.71 -20.66 -6.66
CA ILE A 308 -5.29 -20.33 -6.86
C ILE A 308 -4.93 -20.38 -8.34
N LYS A 309 -5.37 -21.44 -9.05
CA LYS A 309 -5.17 -21.56 -10.51
C LYS A 309 -5.80 -20.42 -11.28
N ALA A 310 -7.04 -20.06 -10.93
CA ALA A 310 -7.78 -18.96 -11.56
C ALA A 310 -7.07 -17.62 -11.30
N LYS A 311 -6.62 -17.38 -10.07
CA LYS A 311 -5.90 -16.17 -9.69
C LYS A 311 -4.58 -16.03 -10.45
N ARG A 312 -3.78 -17.08 -10.52
CA ARG A 312 -2.54 -17.13 -11.33
C ARG A 312 -2.82 -16.87 -12.80
N ALA A 313 -3.85 -17.52 -13.36
CA ALA A 313 -4.22 -17.36 -14.77
C ALA A 313 -4.65 -15.91 -15.09
N SER A 314 -5.43 -15.28 -14.20
CA SER A 314 -5.84 -13.88 -14.35
C SER A 314 -4.64 -12.93 -14.29
N PHE A 315 -3.74 -13.12 -13.33
CA PHE A 315 -2.51 -12.31 -13.21
C PHE A 315 -1.65 -12.40 -14.47
N ASN A 316 -1.40 -13.63 -14.97
CA ASN A 316 -0.62 -13.84 -16.19
C ASN A 316 -1.31 -13.24 -17.43
N LYS A 317 -2.63 -13.30 -17.50
CA LYS A 317 -3.41 -12.66 -18.57
C LYS A 317 -3.29 -11.14 -18.52
N ALA A 318 -3.32 -10.53 -17.34
CA ALA A 318 -3.14 -9.09 -17.17
C ALA A 318 -1.75 -8.63 -17.63
N MET A 319 -0.69 -9.34 -17.25
CA MET A 319 0.68 -9.06 -17.72
C MET A 319 0.78 -9.20 -19.25
N LYS A 320 0.25 -10.27 -19.83
CA LYS A 320 0.26 -10.50 -21.28
C LYS A 320 -0.45 -9.38 -22.06
N ASN A 321 -1.53 -8.83 -21.52
CA ASN A 321 -2.25 -7.69 -22.11
C ASN A 321 -1.56 -6.34 -21.85
N GLY A 322 -0.48 -6.31 -21.07
CA GLY A 322 0.30 -5.12 -20.78
C GLY A 322 -0.43 -4.13 -19.86
N VAL A 323 -1.27 -4.63 -18.96
CA VAL A 323 -1.87 -3.84 -17.89
C VAL A 323 -0.78 -3.45 -16.91
N THR A 324 -0.79 -2.20 -16.43
CA THR A 324 0.12 -1.77 -15.37
C THR A 324 -0.17 -2.53 -14.08
N ILE A 325 0.81 -3.26 -13.57
CA ILE A 325 0.70 -3.98 -12.29
C ILE A 325 1.26 -3.11 -11.18
N VAL A 326 0.46 -2.86 -10.16
CA VAL A 326 0.87 -2.25 -8.88
C VAL A 326 0.91 -3.36 -7.83
N ALA A 327 1.97 -3.41 -7.04
CA ALA A 327 2.10 -4.45 -6.03
C ALA A 327 1.37 -4.06 -4.74
N GLY A 328 0.60 -5.00 -4.20
CA GLY A 328 -0.13 -4.87 -2.94
C GLY A 328 -0.82 -6.18 -2.60
N GLY A 329 -0.62 -6.64 -1.36
CA GLY A 329 -0.97 -8.00 -0.95
C GLY A 329 -2.34 -8.16 -0.29
N ASP A 330 -3.03 -7.06 0.05
CA ASP A 330 -4.21 -7.06 0.92
C ASP A 330 -3.82 -7.50 2.35
N VAL A 331 -2.68 -6.95 2.82
CA VAL A 331 -2.16 -7.26 4.15
C VAL A 331 -3.10 -6.78 5.25
N GLY A 332 -3.31 -7.62 6.25
CA GLY A 332 -4.39 -7.54 7.22
C GLY A 332 -5.25 -8.80 7.13
N VAL A 333 -5.52 -9.29 5.93
CA VAL A 333 -6.02 -10.66 5.70
C VAL A 333 -4.99 -11.70 6.15
N PHE A 334 -3.72 -11.41 5.95
CA PHE A 334 -2.56 -12.17 6.42
C PHE A 334 -1.62 -11.27 7.26
N PRO A 335 -0.58 -11.79 7.93
CA PRO A 335 0.19 -11.03 8.91
C PRO A 335 0.89 -9.79 8.33
N HIS A 336 0.71 -8.65 8.99
CA HIS A 336 1.50 -7.44 8.74
C HIS A 336 2.98 -7.71 9.04
N GLY A 337 3.85 -7.27 8.13
CA GLY A 337 5.29 -7.57 8.13
C GLY A 337 5.67 -8.74 7.23
N GLU A 338 4.69 -9.51 6.72
CA GLU A 338 4.88 -10.57 5.72
C GLU A 338 4.51 -10.13 4.30
N ASN A 339 4.42 -8.83 4.06
CA ASN A 339 4.03 -8.21 2.79
C ASN A 339 4.86 -8.72 1.58
N ALA A 340 6.11 -9.12 1.79
CA ALA A 340 6.96 -9.70 0.74
C ALA A 340 6.40 -11.01 0.16
N LEU A 341 5.39 -11.62 0.79
CA LEU A 341 4.68 -12.78 0.24
C LEU A 341 4.06 -12.46 -1.13
N GLU A 342 3.43 -11.31 -1.28
CA GLU A 342 2.89 -10.85 -2.57
C GLU A 342 3.97 -10.82 -3.65
N LEU A 343 5.12 -10.25 -3.32
CA LEU A 343 6.23 -10.07 -4.27
C LEU A 343 6.84 -11.41 -4.70
N THR A 344 6.97 -12.36 -3.76
CA THR A 344 7.43 -13.70 -4.10
C THR A 344 6.44 -14.43 -4.98
N MET A 345 5.14 -14.32 -4.72
CA MET A 345 4.11 -14.92 -5.55
C MET A 345 4.03 -14.29 -6.95
N MET A 346 4.20 -12.97 -7.08
CA MET A 346 4.27 -12.30 -8.39
C MET A 346 5.41 -12.90 -9.24
N SER A 347 6.59 -13.11 -8.64
CA SER A 347 7.73 -13.76 -9.31
C SER A 347 7.46 -15.23 -9.64
N GLU A 348 6.95 -16.00 -8.68
CA GLU A 348 6.58 -17.42 -8.88
C GLU A 348 5.52 -17.59 -9.99
N TYR A 349 4.66 -16.61 -10.18
CA TYR A 349 3.64 -16.61 -11.24
C TYR A 349 4.14 -16.05 -12.57
N GLY A 350 5.44 -15.76 -12.68
CA GLY A 350 6.13 -15.48 -13.93
C GLY A 350 6.42 -14.01 -14.24
N MET A 351 6.23 -13.11 -13.29
CA MET A 351 6.72 -11.73 -13.42
C MET A 351 8.24 -11.70 -13.20
N LEU A 352 8.97 -10.98 -14.04
CA LEU A 352 10.42 -10.84 -13.86
C LEU A 352 10.72 -10.12 -12.55
N ASN A 353 11.73 -10.57 -11.80
CA ASN A 353 12.10 -9.96 -10.52
C ASN A 353 12.32 -8.45 -10.60
N ILE A 354 12.95 -7.98 -11.68
CA ILE A 354 13.15 -6.55 -11.90
C ILE A 354 11.81 -5.79 -12.06
N ASP A 355 10.80 -6.40 -12.65
CA ASP A 355 9.50 -5.78 -12.81
C ASP A 355 8.68 -5.85 -11.50
N VAL A 356 8.89 -6.89 -10.69
CA VAL A 356 8.37 -6.94 -9.31
C VAL A 356 8.94 -5.81 -8.48
N LEU A 357 10.27 -5.57 -8.55
CA LEU A 357 10.93 -4.46 -7.86
C LEU A 357 10.39 -3.10 -8.31
N LYS A 358 10.19 -2.90 -9.60
CA LYS A 358 9.56 -1.68 -10.13
C LYS A 358 8.13 -1.54 -9.63
N SER A 359 7.35 -2.60 -9.61
CA SER A 359 5.94 -2.54 -9.21
C SER A 359 5.75 -2.10 -7.76
N ILE A 360 6.65 -2.53 -6.86
CA ILE A 360 6.59 -2.19 -5.42
C ILE A 360 7.27 -0.85 -5.09
N THR A 361 7.93 -0.21 -6.04
CA THR A 361 8.66 1.05 -5.85
C THR A 361 8.19 2.12 -6.83
N SER A 362 8.87 2.32 -7.95
CA SER A 362 8.63 3.43 -8.90
C SER A 362 7.25 3.38 -9.57
N VAL A 363 6.73 2.19 -9.87
CA VAL A 363 5.38 2.05 -10.47
C VAL A 363 4.31 2.42 -9.45
N ASN A 364 4.39 1.90 -8.22
CA ASN A 364 3.46 2.27 -7.14
C ASN A 364 3.53 3.78 -6.85
N ALA A 365 4.74 4.35 -6.73
CA ALA A 365 4.91 5.78 -6.50
C ALA A 365 4.23 6.61 -7.60
N ARG A 366 4.42 6.25 -8.87
CA ARG A 366 3.82 6.94 -10.01
C ARG A 366 2.30 6.83 -10.02
N VAL A 367 1.75 5.62 -9.85
CA VAL A 367 0.30 5.37 -9.90
C VAL A 367 -0.42 6.03 -8.72
N PHE A 368 0.18 6.00 -7.53
CA PHE A 368 -0.39 6.60 -6.32
C PHE A 368 -0.01 8.08 -6.14
N LYS A 369 0.70 8.66 -7.11
CA LYS A 369 1.10 10.09 -7.12
C LYS A 369 1.95 10.48 -5.90
N LEU A 370 2.76 9.56 -5.40
CA LEU A 370 3.72 9.80 -4.33
C LEU A 370 4.95 10.50 -4.91
N LYS A 371 5.03 11.80 -4.70
CA LYS A 371 6.13 12.62 -5.22
C LYS A 371 7.43 12.33 -4.48
N GLU A 372 8.54 12.32 -5.23
CA GLU A 372 9.90 12.19 -4.67
C GLU A 372 10.13 10.88 -3.89
N LEU A 373 9.39 9.81 -4.25
CA LEU A 373 9.46 8.47 -3.67
C LEU A 373 9.53 7.39 -4.76
N GLY A 374 9.91 6.18 -4.37
CA GLY A 374 9.97 5.01 -5.25
C GLY A 374 11.20 4.94 -6.15
N GLU A 375 12.06 5.96 -6.14
CA GLU A 375 13.35 6.00 -6.83
C GLU A 375 14.44 6.52 -5.89
N LEU A 376 15.67 6.03 -6.07
CA LEU A 376 16.87 6.55 -5.39
C LEU A 376 17.54 7.57 -6.32
N LYS A 377 17.18 8.83 -6.13
CA LYS A 377 17.59 9.92 -7.00
C LYS A 377 17.90 11.18 -6.19
N THR A 378 18.91 11.92 -6.61
CA THR A 378 19.26 13.21 -5.98
C THR A 378 18.04 14.13 -5.90
N GLY A 379 17.80 14.68 -4.72
CA GLY A 379 16.64 15.53 -4.38
C GLY A 379 15.42 14.77 -3.86
N TYR A 380 15.35 13.44 -4.00
CA TYR A 380 14.24 12.62 -3.48
C TYR A 380 14.35 12.43 -1.98
N LEU A 381 13.24 12.07 -1.35
CA LEU A 381 13.20 11.72 0.07
C LEU A 381 14.08 10.51 0.35
N ALA A 382 14.76 10.53 1.49
CA ALA A 382 15.61 9.43 1.92
C ALA A 382 14.78 8.30 2.55
N ASP A 383 13.98 7.64 1.71
CA ASP A 383 13.28 6.40 1.99
C ASP A 383 14.10 5.25 1.38
N ILE A 384 14.89 4.59 2.22
CA ILE A 384 15.93 3.65 1.78
C ILE A 384 15.81 2.34 2.57
N VAL A 385 15.85 1.23 1.87
CA VAL A 385 15.87 -0.10 2.47
C VAL A 385 17.10 -0.86 1.99
N VAL A 386 17.73 -1.64 2.87
CA VAL A 386 18.75 -2.61 2.48
C VAL A 386 18.25 -4.01 2.81
N VAL A 387 18.33 -4.89 1.84
CA VAL A 387 18.03 -6.31 1.97
C VAL A 387 19.31 -7.15 1.88
N ASP A 388 19.31 -8.32 2.50
CA ASP A 388 20.39 -9.29 2.39
C ASP A 388 20.25 -10.09 1.09
N GLY A 389 21.26 -10.10 0.24
CA GLY A 389 21.24 -10.72 -1.08
C GLY A 389 20.81 -9.80 -2.21
N ASN A 390 20.62 -10.36 -3.41
CA ASN A 390 20.24 -9.66 -4.63
C ASN A 390 18.82 -10.01 -5.06
N PRO A 391 17.82 -9.12 -4.84
CA PRO A 391 16.42 -9.42 -5.17
C PRO A 391 16.13 -9.51 -6.67
N SER A 392 17.03 -9.05 -7.54
CA SER A 392 16.89 -9.24 -8.98
C SER A 392 17.21 -10.68 -9.41
N GLU A 393 17.99 -11.42 -8.62
CA GLU A 393 18.32 -12.82 -8.84
C GLU A 393 17.41 -13.74 -8.03
N ASP A 394 17.22 -13.45 -6.73
CA ASP A 394 16.31 -14.15 -5.84
C ASP A 394 15.39 -13.15 -5.11
N ILE A 395 14.13 -13.11 -5.53
CA ILE A 395 13.13 -12.20 -4.96
C ILE A 395 12.90 -12.42 -3.45
N ASN A 396 13.22 -13.61 -2.91
CA ASN A 396 13.11 -13.90 -1.47
C ASN A 396 14.06 -13.05 -0.62
N ALA A 397 15.08 -12.43 -1.20
CA ALA A 397 15.92 -11.44 -0.52
C ALA A 397 15.09 -10.31 0.10
N LEU A 398 13.93 -9.96 -0.47
CA LEU A 398 13.02 -8.94 0.07
C LEU A 398 12.44 -9.29 1.44
N LYS A 399 12.47 -10.56 1.87
CA LYS A 399 12.09 -11.01 3.21
C LYS A 399 13.16 -10.71 4.26
N ASN A 400 14.40 -10.43 3.84
CA ASN A 400 15.57 -10.29 4.69
C ASN A 400 16.04 -8.83 4.82
N VAL A 401 15.13 -7.95 5.28
CA VAL A 401 15.43 -6.53 5.47
C VAL A 401 16.42 -6.34 6.60
N LYS A 402 17.55 -5.67 6.33
CA LYS A 402 18.60 -5.34 7.29
C LYS A 402 18.56 -3.89 7.76
N PHE A 403 18.14 -2.98 6.90
CA PHE A 403 18.11 -1.55 7.18
C PHE A 403 16.84 -0.92 6.65
N VAL A 404 16.29 0.00 7.43
CA VAL A 404 15.13 0.81 7.04
C VAL A 404 15.36 2.25 7.45
N MET A 405 15.34 3.14 6.47
CA MET A 405 15.32 4.59 6.64
C MET A 405 14.05 5.15 5.99
N LYS A 406 13.36 6.05 6.67
CA LYS A 406 12.20 6.79 6.15
C LYS A 406 12.36 8.26 6.53
N ASP A 407 12.23 9.16 5.55
CA ASP A 407 12.43 10.60 5.72
C ASP A 407 13.80 10.94 6.38
N GLY A 408 14.86 10.14 6.11
CA GLY A 408 16.19 10.31 6.70
C GLY A 408 16.38 9.68 8.08
N ASP A 409 15.31 9.33 8.77
CA ASP A 409 15.35 8.68 10.07
C ASP A 409 15.57 7.17 9.96
N ILE A 410 16.47 6.62 10.76
CA ILE A 410 16.79 5.19 10.78
C ILE A 410 15.86 4.48 11.77
N TYR A 411 15.07 3.52 11.28
CA TYR A 411 14.14 2.71 12.08
C TYR A 411 14.66 1.30 12.34
N LYS A 412 15.51 0.77 11.47
CA LYS A 412 16.14 -0.55 11.59
C LYS A 412 17.59 -0.48 11.11
N LYS A 413 18.50 -1.11 11.89
CA LYS A 413 19.92 -1.18 11.58
C LYS A 413 20.52 -2.53 12.05
#